data_bc35ab20d84e9ab07dd5e50a4a5e697e
#
_entry.id   bc35ab20d84e9ab07dd5e50a4a5e697e
#
_cell.length_a   1.000
_cell.length_b   1.000
_cell.length_c   1.000
_cell.angle_alpha   90.00
_cell.angle_beta   90.00
_cell.angle_gamma   90.00
#
_symmetry.space_group_name_H-M   'P 1'
#
loop_
_entity.id
_entity.type
_entity.pdbx_description
1 polymer ?
#
loop_
_entity_poly.entity_id
_entity_poly.type
_entity_poly.pdbx_seq_one_letter_code
_entity_poly.pdbx_strand_id
1 'polypeptide(L)'
;GRYLYEYDLSTGKYKRKVHLQPVPQWIQGVYAYNGDLYVTSDDGTADEKEPDHIYRVEISDKNNEARVVLEKTLNDIRDVGEVEGLNVNPKTKQLLVHANRGKQIVLGMPKGFYPGYDREISEIYFYDMKPRCNK
;
A
#
# COMPACT_ATOMS: atom_id res chain seq x y z
N GLY A 1 -7.23 -7.46 -1.78
CA GLY A 1 -8.39 -7.42 -2.66
C GLY A 1 -8.11 -7.90 -4.06
N ARG A 2 -9.11 -8.56 -4.60
CA ARG A 2 -9.04 -9.15 -5.96
C ARG A 2 -9.35 -8.12 -7.05
N TYR A 3 -10.18 -7.13 -6.70
CA TYR A 3 -10.69 -6.14 -7.65
C TYR A 3 -10.49 -4.72 -7.13
N LEU A 4 -10.26 -3.80 -8.06
CA LEU A 4 -10.46 -2.37 -7.86
C LEU A 4 -11.78 -1.98 -8.50
N TYR A 5 -12.49 -1.08 -7.85
CA TYR A 5 -13.75 -0.53 -8.34
C TYR A 5 -13.53 0.92 -8.72
N GLU A 6 -13.80 1.24 -9.97
CA GLU A 6 -13.61 2.59 -10.51
C GLU A 6 -14.94 3.33 -10.55
N TYR A 7 -14.93 4.54 -10.04
CA TYR A 7 -16.05 5.45 -10.04
C TYR A 7 -15.68 6.76 -10.71
N ASP A 8 -16.64 7.36 -11.38
CA ASP A 8 -16.48 8.70 -11.92
C ASP A 8 -16.47 9.71 -10.77
N LEU A 9 -15.39 10.50 -10.67
CA LEU A 9 -15.22 11.42 -9.55
C LEU A 9 -16.22 12.58 -9.58
N SER A 10 -16.65 13.03 -10.78
CA SER A 10 -17.58 14.14 -10.92
C SER A 10 -19.02 13.77 -10.64
N THR A 11 -19.42 12.53 -10.91
CA THR A 11 -20.79 12.06 -10.78
C THR A 11 -21.00 11.07 -9.64
N GLY A 12 -19.93 10.47 -9.13
CA GLY A 12 -19.99 9.39 -8.15
C GLY A 12 -20.48 8.06 -8.72
N LYS A 13 -20.69 7.98 -10.04
CA LYS A 13 -21.24 6.76 -10.66
C LYS A 13 -20.17 5.70 -10.86
N TYR A 14 -20.57 4.46 -10.63
CA TYR A 14 -19.74 3.29 -10.92
C TYR A 14 -19.43 3.21 -12.41
N LYS A 15 -18.19 2.93 -12.74
CA LYS A 15 -17.72 2.75 -14.12
C LYS A 15 -17.40 1.30 -14.44
N ARG A 16 -16.51 0.68 -13.66
CA ARG A 16 -16.07 -0.70 -13.91
C ARG A 16 -15.37 -1.28 -12.70
N LYS A 17 -15.17 -2.59 -12.70
CA LYS A 17 -14.21 -3.25 -11.82
C LYS A 17 -13.02 -3.76 -12.63
N VAL A 18 -11.86 -3.68 -12.06
CA VAL A 18 -10.60 -4.11 -12.65
C VAL A 18 -10.03 -5.25 -11.83
N HIS A 19 -9.75 -6.37 -12.47
CA HIS A 19 -9.19 -7.55 -11.82
C HIS A 19 -7.68 -7.40 -11.71
N LEU A 20 -7.15 -7.61 -10.52
CA LEU A 20 -5.72 -7.54 -10.23
C LEU A 20 -5.05 -8.89 -10.48
N GLN A 21 -3.98 -8.90 -11.26
CA GLN A 21 -3.24 -10.10 -11.63
C GLN A 21 -1.72 -9.91 -11.48
N PRO A 22 -1.02 -10.62 -10.57
CA PRO A 22 -1.59 -11.46 -9.50
C PRO A 22 -2.30 -10.64 -8.44
N VAL A 23 -3.08 -11.33 -7.59
CA VAL A 23 -3.87 -10.67 -6.54
C VAL A 23 -2.97 -10.31 -5.36
N PRO A 24 -2.79 -9.03 -5.02
CA PRO A 24 -2.07 -8.66 -3.80
C PRO A 24 -2.91 -8.98 -2.57
N GLN A 25 -2.24 -9.34 -1.48
CA GLN A 25 -2.91 -9.57 -0.20
C GLN A 25 -3.11 -8.25 0.54
N TRP A 26 -4.15 -8.17 1.32
CA TRP A 26 -4.35 -7.15 2.37
C TRP A 26 -3.95 -5.73 1.95
N ILE A 27 -4.58 -5.22 0.90
CA ILE A 27 -4.32 -3.85 0.44
C ILE A 27 -4.83 -2.87 1.51
N GLN A 28 -3.94 -1.99 1.97
CA GLN A 28 -4.24 -0.97 2.97
C GLN A 28 -4.32 0.43 2.39
N GLY A 29 -3.49 0.74 1.41
CA GLY A 29 -3.46 2.06 0.79
C GLY A 29 -3.34 1.99 -0.72
N VAL A 30 -3.83 3.03 -1.38
CA VAL A 30 -3.72 3.18 -2.83
C VAL A 30 -3.44 4.63 -3.19
N TYR A 31 -2.56 4.84 -4.15
CA TYR A 31 -2.23 6.16 -4.67
C TYR A 31 -1.99 6.10 -6.17
N ALA A 32 -2.62 7.02 -6.89
CA ALA A 32 -2.46 7.13 -8.34
C ALA A 32 -1.30 8.06 -8.69
N TYR A 33 -0.38 7.59 -9.51
CA TYR A 33 0.74 8.39 -9.96
C TYR A 33 1.15 7.98 -11.37
N ASN A 34 1.25 8.96 -12.25
CA ASN A 34 1.79 8.81 -13.61
C ASN A 34 1.13 7.70 -14.42
N GLY A 35 -0.21 7.57 -14.30
CA GLY A 35 -1.01 6.62 -15.06
C GLY A 35 -1.08 5.20 -14.47
N ASP A 36 -0.38 4.95 -13.37
CA ASP A 36 -0.47 3.70 -12.62
C ASP A 36 -1.02 3.92 -11.22
N LEU A 37 -1.31 2.83 -10.54
CA LEU A 37 -1.59 2.86 -9.12
C LEU A 37 -0.43 2.21 -8.35
N TYR A 38 -0.19 2.73 -7.15
CA TYR A 38 0.70 2.12 -6.17
C TYR A 38 -0.14 1.68 -5.00
N VAL A 39 0.04 0.46 -4.54
CA VAL A 39 -0.74 -0.09 -3.42
C VAL A 39 0.20 -0.65 -2.37
N THR A 40 -0.15 -0.43 -1.10
CA THR A 40 0.50 -1.11 0.01
C THR A 40 -0.19 -2.43 0.26
N SER A 41 0.59 -3.45 0.56
CA SER A 41 0.10 -4.79 0.84
C SER A 41 0.73 -5.28 2.13
N ASP A 42 -0.12 -5.51 3.12
CA ASP A 42 0.23 -6.06 4.41
C ASP A 42 0.45 -7.58 4.30
N ASP A 43 1.17 -8.16 5.22
CA ASP A 43 1.33 -9.60 5.34
C ASP A 43 0.10 -10.28 6.03
N GLY A 44 -0.79 -9.46 6.60
CA GLY A 44 -2.03 -9.92 7.26
C GLY A 44 -1.92 -10.10 8.76
N THR A 45 -0.73 -10.03 9.32
CA THR A 45 -0.52 -10.04 10.77
C THR A 45 0.63 -9.11 11.12
N ALA A 46 0.48 -8.43 12.24
CA ALA A 46 1.39 -7.39 12.65
C ALA A 46 2.70 -7.90 13.26
N ASP A 47 2.80 -9.17 13.52
CA ASP A 47 3.94 -9.79 14.20
C ASP A 47 4.57 -10.94 13.41
N GLU A 48 4.15 -11.15 12.19
CA GLU A 48 4.80 -12.11 11.30
C GLU A 48 6.13 -11.57 10.75
N LYS A 49 7.01 -12.51 10.44
CA LYS A 49 8.33 -12.21 9.90
C LYS A 49 8.33 -11.94 8.40
N GLU A 50 7.18 -12.06 7.78
CA GLU A 50 7.02 -11.74 6.36
C GLU A 50 7.00 -10.22 6.18
N PRO A 51 7.79 -9.68 5.25
CA PRO A 51 7.79 -8.24 5.01
C PRO A 51 6.54 -7.81 4.23
N ASP A 52 6.06 -6.62 4.53
CA ASP A 52 5.06 -5.94 3.73
C ASP A 52 5.62 -5.53 2.36
N HIS A 53 4.74 -5.23 1.44
CA HIS A 53 5.12 -4.91 0.07
C HIS A 53 4.42 -3.65 -0.46
N ILE A 54 5.05 -3.03 -1.42
CA ILE A 54 4.43 -2.06 -2.31
C ILE A 54 4.39 -2.67 -3.70
N TYR A 55 3.22 -2.65 -4.32
CA TYR A 55 3.04 -3.07 -5.71
C TYR A 55 2.66 -1.89 -6.59
N ARG A 56 3.12 -1.94 -7.82
CA ARG A 56 2.62 -1.07 -8.88
C ARG A 56 1.57 -1.84 -9.68
N VAL A 57 0.44 -1.21 -9.86
CA VAL A 57 -0.70 -1.75 -10.61
C VAL A 57 -0.81 -1.00 -11.92
N GLU A 58 -0.54 -1.68 -13.01
CA GLU A 58 -0.61 -1.11 -14.36
C GLU A 58 -2.03 -1.20 -14.87
N ILE A 59 -2.74 -0.06 -14.87
CA ILE A 59 -4.13 0.03 -15.32
C ILE A 59 -4.21 0.52 -16.77
N SER A 60 -5.28 0.14 -17.46
CA SER A 60 -5.55 0.56 -18.82
C SER A 60 -7.05 0.83 -18.98
N ASP A 61 -7.40 1.87 -19.73
CA ASP A 61 -8.80 2.16 -20.06
C ASP A 61 -9.43 1.11 -20.99
N LYS A 62 -8.59 0.31 -21.65
CA LYS A 62 -9.03 -0.67 -22.66
C LYS A 62 -9.20 -2.09 -22.10
N ASN A 63 -8.80 -2.32 -20.86
CA ASN A 63 -8.77 -3.66 -20.30
C ASN A 63 -9.25 -3.63 -18.84
N ASN A 64 -10.08 -4.59 -18.48
CA ASN A 64 -10.57 -4.76 -17.11
C ASN A 64 -9.67 -5.66 -16.25
N GLU A 65 -8.48 -5.95 -16.72
CA GLU A 65 -7.43 -6.61 -15.97
C GLU A 65 -6.23 -5.69 -15.82
N ALA A 66 -5.60 -5.71 -14.67
CA ALA A 66 -4.42 -4.91 -14.37
C ALA A 66 -3.29 -5.81 -13.91
N ARG A 67 -2.13 -5.61 -14.49
CA ARG A 67 -0.91 -6.29 -14.10
C ARG A 67 -0.37 -5.71 -12.81
N VAL A 68 -0.09 -6.58 -11.84
CA VAL A 68 0.50 -6.19 -10.55
C VAL A 68 1.97 -6.56 -10.54
N VAL A 69 2.84 -5.59 -10.29
CA VAL A 69 4.30 -5.75 -10.31
C VAL A 69 4.87 -5.32 -8.97
N LEU A 70 5.79 -6.11 -8.43
CA LEU A 70 6.47 -5.75 -7.18
C LEU A 70 7.29 -4.49 -7.36
N GLU A 71 6.99 -3.47 -6.55
CA GLU A 71 7.75 -2.22 -6.52
C GLU A 71 8.81 -2.25 -5.41
N LYS A 72 8.43 -2.65 -4.21
CA LYS A 72 9.34 -2.61 -3.05
C LYS A 72 8.93 -3.65 -2.02
N THR A 73 9.92 -4.36 -1.48
CA THR A 73 9.77 -5.16 -0.26
C THR A 73 10.22 -4.32 0.93
N LEU A 74 9.34 -4.19 1.94
CA LEU A 74 9.56 -3.27 3.06
C LEU A 74 10.27 -3.99 4.22
N ASN A 75 11.53 -4.33 4.01
CA ASN A 75 12.32 -5.04 5.03
C ASN A 75 12.60 -4.19 6.28
N ASP A 76 12.59 -2.88 6.14
CA ASP A 76 12.96 -1.94 7.21
C ASP A 76 11.89 -1.82 8.29
N ILE A 77 10.63 -2.05 7.94
CA ILE A 77 9.51 -1.95 8.87
C ILE A 77 8.93 -3.30 9.27
N ARG A 78 9.50 -4.37 8.74
CA ARG A 78 9.14 -5.73 9.12
C ARG A 78 9.37 -5.93 10.63
N ASP A 79 8.52 -6.67 11.29
CA ASP A 79 8.53 -6.94 12.73
C ASP A 79 8.24 -5.72 13.63
N VAL A 80 8.14 -4.53 13.06
CA VAL A 80 7.97 -3.31 13.87
C VAL A 80 6.83 -2.40 13.39
N GLY A 81 6.15 -2.74 12.31
CA GLY A 81 5.03 -1.94 11.83
C GLY A 81 4.17 -2.67 10.83
N GLU A 82 2.96 -2.19 10.69
CA GLU A 82 2.03 -2.56 9.63
C GLU A 82 2.03 -1.44 8.61
N VAL A 83 2.15 -1.78 7.34
CA VAL A 83 2.07 -0.79 6.28
C VAL A 83 0.63 -0.29 6.14
N GLU A 84 0.49 1.00 5.98
CA GLU A 84 -0.81 1.64 5.83
C GLU A 84 -0.85 2.46 4.54
N GLY A 85 -0.96 3.76 4.65
CA GLY A 85 -1.05 4.66 3.52
C GLY A 85 0.25 4.89 2.78
N LEU A 86 0.14 5.32 1.54
CA LEU A 86 1.29 5.78 0.78
C LEU A 86 0.93 6.99 -0.06
N ASN A 87 1.97 7.68 -0.45
CA ASN A 87 1.89 8.83 -1.33
C ASN A 87 3.15 8.85 -2.22
N VAL A 88 3.18 9.71 -3.22
CA VAL A 88 4.36 9.95 -4.04
C VAL A 88 4.70 11.42 -4.01
N ASN A 89 5.97 11.75 -3.75
CA ASN A 89 6.45 13.10 -3.95
C ASN A 89 6.88 13.25 -5.42
N PRO A 90 6.16 14.03 -6.22
CA PRO A 90 6.46 14.15 -7.66
C PRO A 90 7.77 14.88 -7.95
N LYS A 91 8.27 15.68 -7.00
CA LYS A 91 9.52 16.42 -7.16
C LYS A 91 10.74 15.55 -6.93
N THR A 92 10.71 14.73 -5.89
CA THR A 92 11.84 13.88 -5.50
C THR A 92 11.77 12.48 -6.10
N LYS A 93 10.61 12.09 -6.67
CA LYS A 93 10.35 10.74 -7.18
C LYS A 93 10.47 9.67 -6.09
N GLN A 94 10.02 10.01 -4.90
CA GLN A 94 10.03 9.10 -3.76
C GLN A 94 8.63 8.67 -3.37
N LEU A 95 8.51 7.42 -2.95
CA LEU A 95 7.35 6.91 -2.25
C LEU A 95 7.45 7.31 -0.79
N LEU A 96 6.36 7.82 -0.24
CA LEU A 96 6.21 8.13 1.17
C LEU A 96 5.28 7.08 1.75
N VAL A 97 5.76 6.28 2.69
CA VAL A 97 5.02 5.15 3.25
C VAL A 97 4.79 5.38 4.73
N HIS A 98 3.54 5.35 5.14
CA HIS A 98 3.17 5.39 6.54
C HIS A 98 3.02 3.97 7.07
N ALA A 99 3.74 3.68 8.15
CA ALA A 99 3.57 2.46 8.92
C ALA A 99 2.96 2.80 10.27
N ASN A 100 2.06 1.96 10.74
CA ASN A 100 1.37 2.14 12.01
C ASN A 100 1.55 0.91 12.87
N ARG A 101 2.02 1.12 14.09
CA ARG A 101 2.16 0.06 15.08
C ARG A 101 2.37 0.66 16.45
N GLY A 102 1.83 0.04 17.46
CA GLY A 102 2.11 0.49 18.80
C GLY A 102 1.58 -0.41 19.89
N LYS A 103 2.30 -0.44 20.98
CA LYS A 103 1.86 -1.07 22.21
C LYS A 103 0.70 -0.30 22.85
N GLN A 104 0.67 0.99 22.63
CA GLN A 104 -0.40 1.87 23.06
C GLN A 104 -1.01 2.53 21.84
N ILE A 105 -2.17 2.08 21.49
CA ILE A 105 -2.95 2.75 20.49
C ILE A 105 -3.85 3.75 21.21
N VAL A 106 -3.70 5.00 20.85
CA VAL A 106 -4.55 6.07 21.32
C VAL A 106 -5.90 5.97 20.60
N LEU A 107 -6.93 6.62 21.05
CA LEU A 107 -8.23 6.66 20.38
C LEU A 107 -9.00 5.33 20.35
N GLY A 108 -9.19 4.77 21.52
CA GLY A 108 -10.19 3.73 21.74
C GLY A 108 -9.72 2.29 21.60
N MET A 109 -8.47 2.07 21.23
CA MET A 109 -7.92 0.72 21.23
C MET A 109 -7.33 0.37 22.59
N PRO A 110 -7.48 -0.88 23.03
CA PRO A 110 -6.90 -1.29 24.30
C PRO A 110 -5.37 -1.22 24.26
N LYS A 111 -4.80 -0.80 25.36
CA LYS A 111 -3.34 -0.86 25.54
C LYS A 111 -2.86 -2.30 25.41
N GLY A 112 -1.82 -2.50 24.60
CA GLY A 112 -1.27 -3.83 24.40
C GLY A 112 -2.13 -4.73 23.52
N PHE A 113 -2.86 -4.13 22.57
CA PHE A 113 -3.72 -4.86 21.64
C PHE A 113 -2.96 -5.97 20.89
N TYR A 114 -1.72 -5.70 20.50
CA TYR A 114 -0.85 -6.71 19.89
C TYR A 114 0.22 -7.14 20.90
N PRO A 115 0.21 -8.39 21.34
CA PRO A 115 1.24 -8.91 22.24
C PRO A 115 2.65 -8.81 21.61
N GLY A 116 3.63 -8.45 22.40
CA GLY A 116 4.99 -8.33 21.91
C GLY A 116 5.39 -6.97 21.36
N TYR A 117 4.44 -6.06 21.19
CA TYR A 117 4.75 -4.69 20.76
C TYR A 117 5.19 -3.85 21.95
N ASP A 118 6.38 -3.31 21.86
CA ASP A 118 7.01 -2.58 22.95
C ASP A 118 7.20 -1.09 22.67
N ARG A 119 6.92 -0.64 21.45
CA ARG A 119 7.06 0.78 21.07
C ARG A 119 6.01 1.16 20.01
N GLU A 120 5.73 2.44 19.95
CA GLU A 120 4.89 3.02 18.90
C GLU A 120 5.74 3.35 17.67
N ILE A 121 5.13 3.27 16.50
CA ILE A 121 5.69 3.75 15.26
C ILE A 121 4.76 4.81 14.69
N SER A 122 5.30 6.00 14.51
CA SER A 122 4.60 7.13 13.92
C SER A 122 5.47 7.80 12.85
N GLU A 123 6.24 7.00 12.13
CA GLU A 123 7.24 7.46 11.19
C GLU A 123 6.72 7.35 9.76
N ILE A 124 7.20 8.22 8.90
CA ILE A 124 7.01 8.13 7.46
C ILE A 124 8.34 7.73 6.85
N TYR A 125 8.32 6.68 6.07
CA TYR A 125 9.48 6.17 5.36
C TYR A 125 9.50 6.70 3.93
N PHE A 126 10.69 7.02 3.45
CA PHE A 126 10.91 7.55 2.10
C PHE A 126 11.72 6.52 1.31
N TYR A 127 11.17 6.12 0.17
CA TYR A 127 11.82 5.13 -0.70
C TYR A 127 11.91 5.66 -2.13
N ASP A 128 13.03 5.45 -2.77
CA ASP A 128 13.16 5.76 -4.20
C ASP A 128 12.30 4.80 -5.02
N MET A 129 11.58 5.38 -5.98
CA MET A 129 10.80 4.58 -6.93
C MET A 129 11.73 3.87 -7.89
N LYS A 130 11.33 2.67 -8.31
CA LYS A 130 12.05 1.97 -9.39
C LYS A 130 11.95 2.77 -10.69
N PRO A 131 13.06 2.87 -11.45
CA PRO A 131 13.00 3.39 -12.79
C PRO A 131 12.01 2.59 -13.64
N ARG A 132 11.18 3.29 -14.42
CA ARG A 132 10.27 2.64 -15.34
C ARG A 132 10.96 2.50 -16.70
N CYS A 133 10.82 1.31 -17.27
CA CYS A 133 11.12 1.15 -18.68
C CYS A 133 10.12 2.01 -19.48
N ASN A 134 10.61 2.73 -20.47
CA ASN A 134 9.76 3.47 -21.38
C ASN A 134 8.76 2.52 -22.04
N LYS A 135 7.50 2.89 -21.95
CA LYS A 135 6.44 2.19 -22.68
C LYS A 135 6.48 2.55 -24.15
#